data_5a2447f8997dda57b5dcce53714f8ecb
#
_entry.id   5a2447f8997dda57b5dcce53714f8ecb
#
_cell.length_a   1.000
_cell.length_b   1.000
_cell.length_c   1.000
_cell.angle_alpha   90.00
_cell.angle_beta   90.00
_cell.angle_gamma   90.00
#
_symmetry.space_group_name_H-M   'P 1'
#
loop_
_entity.id
_entity.type
_entity.pdbx_description
1 polymer ?
#
loop_
_entity_poly.entity_id
_entity_poly.type
_entity_poly.pdbx_seq_one_letter_code
_entity_poly.pdbx_strand_id
1 'polypeptide(L)'
;MAKKRRKRKNGFYFDYSLLFVLIFIVGFGLTMIYSTSSYTAQINYGNPEYYFKRQLIFDLLGFACMFFIARFVDYHILKKAAPWIFVISLLMVLAVIPFGRESHGAKRWIYIGPISFQPAELVKISVIIMAAAKMCASGTKIKKLSQIAKIFLGCAVIPAAMLFGITSNLSLIHI
;
A
#
# COMPACT_ATOMS: atom_id res chain seq x y z
N MET A 1 -18.97 -24.61 38.43
CA MET A 1 -19.80 -23.77 37.55
C MET A 1 -19.11 -23.60 36.18
N ALA A 2 -19.60 -24.27 35.15
CA ALA A 2 -19.01 -24.27 33.82
C ALA A 2 -19.37 -22.97 33.09
N LYS A 3 -18.37 -22.16 32.77
CA LYS A 3 -18.50 -20.90 32.03
C LYS A 3 -18.88 -21.20 30.56
N LYS A 4 -20.16 -21.06 30.25
CA LYS A 4 -20.75 -21.26 28.91
C LYS A 4 -20.01 -20.37 27.88
N ARG A 5 -19.15 -20.96 27.06
CA ARG A 5 -18.50 -20.28 25.92
C ARG A 5 -19.59 -19.81 24.95
N ARG A 6 -19.91 -18.51 24.98
CA ARG A 6 -20.77 -17.89 23.94
C ARG A 6 -20.12 -18.16 22.57
N LYS A 7 -20.76 -19.00 21.76
CA LYS A 7 -20.47 -19.11 20.33
C LYS A 7 -20.58 -17.70 19.73
N ARG A 8 -19.46 -17.10 19.37
CA ARG A 8 -19.44 -15.87 18.56
C ARG A 8 -20.18 -16.21 17.26
N LYS A 9 -21.34 -15.61 17.05
CA LYS A 9 -21.95 -15.58 15.72
C LYS A 9 -20.95 -14.89 14.80
N ASN A 10 -20.54 -15.58 13.73
CA ASN A 10 -19.71 -15.02 12.65
C ASN A 10 -20.57 -14.00 11.88
N GLY A 11 -20.87 -12.87 12.48
CA GLY A 11 -21.40 -11.71 11.80
C GLY A 11 -20.24 -11.01 11.09
N PHE A 12 -20.38 -10.75 9.80
CA PHE A 12 -19.47 -9.93 9.05
C PHE A 12 -19.54 -8.51 9.64
N TYR A 13 -18.54 -8.16 10.45
CA TYR A 13 -18.43 -6.82 11.01
C TYR A 13 -17.77 -5.92 9.97
N PHE A 14 -18.57 -5.02 9.44
CA PHE A 14 -18.10 -4.01 8.51
C PHE A 14 -18.06 -2.65 9.21
N ASP A 15 -16.94 -1.96 9.18
CA ASP A 15 -16.81 -0.63 9.74
C ASP A 15 -17.25 0.42 8.70
N TYR A 16 -18.50 0.82 8.82
CA TYR A 16 -19.08 1.83 7.92
C TYR A 16 -18.43 3.21 8.06
N SER A 17 -17.91 3.55 9.25
CA SER A 17 -17.23 4.82 9.47
C SER A 17 -15.94 4.89 8.67
N LEU A 18 -15.15 3.79 8.69
CA LEU A 18 -13.93 3.66 7.90
C LEU A 18 -14.23 3.73 6.40
N LEU A 19 -15.29 3.04 5.94
CA LEU A 19 -15.70 3.06 4.54
C LEU A 19 -16.11 4.47 4.11
N PHE A 20 -16.89 5.18 4.94
CA PHE A 20 -17.31 6.54 4.64
C PHE A 20 -16.12 7.48 4.47
N VAL A 21 -15.16 7.44 5.40
CA VAL A 21 -13.93 8.24 5.32
C VAL A 21 -13.13 7.90 4.06
N LEU A 22 -13.03 6.62 3.71
CA LEU A 22 -12.31 6.18 2.52
C LEU A 22 -12.97 6.72 1.23
N ILE A 23 -14.30 6.59 1.11
CA ILE A 23 -15.05 7.11 -0.04
C ILE A 23 -14.88 8.63 -0.14
N PHE A 24 -14.93 9.34 0.99
CA PHE A 24 -14.76 10.79 1.02
C PHE A 24 -13.37 11.21 0.53
N ILE A 25 -12.30 10.55 1.02
CA ILE A 25 -10.91 10.84 0.62
C ILE A 25 -10.69 10.54 -0.86
N VAL A 26 -11.20 9.41 -1.36
CA VAL A 26 -11.09 9.04 -2.78
C VAL A 26 -11.86 10.02 -3.65
N GLY A 27 -13.09 10.38 -3.28
CA GLY A 27 -13.89 11.38 -4.00
C GLY A 27 -13.21 12.74 -4.04
N PHE A 28 -12.64 13.20 -2.93
CA PHE A 28 -11.84 14.42 -2.88
C PHE A 28 -10.61 14.33 -3.80
N GLY A 29 -9.89 13.20 -3.77
CA GLY A 29 -8.76 12.95 -4.67
C GLY A 29 -9.14 13.02 -6.14
N LEU A 30 -10.27 12.43 -6.54
CA LEU A 30 -10.79 12.50 -7.91
C LEU A 30 -11.09 13.94 -8.35
N THR A 31 -11.72 14.75 -7.47
CA THR A 31 -12.00 16.16 -7.79
C THR A 31 -10.71 16.97 -7.96
N MET A 32 -9.70 16.70 -7.13
CA MET A 32 -8.37 17.35 -7.24
C MET A 32 -7.66 16.96 -8.53
N ILE A 33 -7.69 15.69 -8.93
CA ILE A 33 -7.12 15.22 -10.21
C ILE A 33 -7.79 15.92 -11.39
N TYR A 34 -9.12 16.01 -11.39
CA TYR A 34 -9.84 16.73 -12.44
C TYR A 34 -9.41 18.19 -12.53
N SER A 35 -9.37 18.88 -11.38
CA SER A 35 -9.02 20.30 -11.30
C SER A 35 -7.58 20.58 -11.79
N THR A 36 -6.61 19.75 -11.38
CA THR A 36 -5.19 19.99 -11.68
C THR A 36 -4.77 19.50 -13.07
N SER A 37 -5.43 18.46 -13.59
CA SER A 37 -4.98 17.77 -14.80
C SER A 37 -5.85 18.03 -16.03
N SER A 38 -6.98 18.71 -15.92
CA SER A 38 -7.93 18.93 -17.01
C SER A 38 -7.29 19.70 -18.17
N TYR A 39 -6.51 20.75 -17.90
CA TYR A 39 -5.81 21.53 -18.91
C TYR A 39 -4.75 20.69 -19.66
N THR A 40 -3.92 19.96 -18.93
CA THR A 40 -2.90 19.09 -19.51
C THR A 40 -3.53 17.94 -20.32
N ALA A 41 -4.64 17.39 -19.84
CA ALA A 41 -5.40 16.35 -20.53
C ALA A 41 -6.00 16.86 -21.84
N GLN A 42 -6.51 18.10 -21.84
CA GLN A 42 -7.03 18.74 -23.06
C GLN A 42 -5.95 18.93 -24.13
N ILE A 43 -4.76 19.38 -23.74
CA ILE A 43 -3.66 19.59 -24.68
C ILE A 43 -3.15 18.26 -25.25
N ASN A 44 -2.93 17.25 -24.40
CA ASN A 44 -2.27 16.01 -24.80
C ASN A 44 -3.21 15.00 -25.46
N TYR A 45 -4.49 14.98 -25.08
CA TYR A 45 -5.45 13.96 -25.50
C TYR A 45 -6.74 14.51 -26.09
N GLY A 46 -6.90 15.84 -26.17
CA GLY A 46 -8.12 16.47 -26.66
C GLY A 46 -9.35 16.26 -25.77
N ASN A 47 -9.18 15.70 -24.57
CA ASN A 47 -10.27 15.39 -23.64
C ASN A 47 -9.87 15.78 -22.21
N PRO A 48 -10.52 16.78 -21.59
CA PRO A 48 -10.18 17.21 -20.23
C PRO A 48 -10.45 16.18 -19.14
N GLU A 49 -11.32 15.20 -19.42
CA GLU A 49 -11.71 14.17 -18.46
C GLU A 49 -10.83 12.91 -18.54
N TYR A 50 -9.80 12.86 -19.40
CA TYR A 50 -9.01 11.66 -19.63
C TYR A 50 -8.41 11.07 -18.35
N TYR A 51 -7.70 11.89 -17.57
CA TYR A 51 -7.09 11.43 -16.33
C TYR A 51 -8.13 11.10 -15.25
N PHE A 52 -9.21 11.88 -15.17
CA PHE A 52 -10.32 11.61 -14.25
C PHE A 52 -10.98 10.25 -14.50
N LYS A 53 -11.35 9.97 -15.74
CA LYS A 53 -11.97 8.67 -16.13
C LYS A 53 -11.03 7.50 -15.85
N ARG A 54 -9.76 7.66 -16.17
CA ARG A 54 -8.74 6.64 -15.91
C ARG A 54 -8.60 6.36 -14.41
N GLN A 55 -8.53 7.40 -13.59
CA GLN A 55 -8.44 7.25 -12.14
C GLN A 55 -9.70 6.62 -11.56
N LEU A 56 -10.88 7.06 -11.99
CA LEU A 56 -12.16 6.50 -11.54
C LEU A 56 -12.23 4.98 -11.77
N ILE A 57 -11.77 4.49 -12.93
CA ILE A 57 -11.74 3.06 -13.23
C ILE A 57 -10.82 2.32 -12.24
N PHE A 58 -9.63 2.87 -11.96
CA PHE A 58 -8.70 2.26 -10.99
C PHE A 58 -9.25 2.31 -9.56
N ASP A 59 -9.93 3.36 -9.16
CA ASP A 59 -10.55 3.48 -7.85
C ASP A 59 -11.68 2.46 -7.68
N LEU A 60 -12.54 2.29 -8.69
CA LEU A 60 -13.59 1.26 -8.69
C LEU A 60 -12.99 -0.15 -8.62
N LEU A 61 -11.93 -0.41 -9.39
CA LEU A 61 -11.21 -1.69 -9.33
C LEU A 61 -10.59 -1.91 -7.94
N GLY A 62 -10.01 -0.86 -7.36
CA GLY A 62 -9.46 -0.88 -5.99
C GLY A 62 -10.52 -1.21 -4.95
N PHE A 63 -11.69 -0.58 -5.01
CA PHE A 63 -12.82 -0.91 -4.14
C PHE A 63 -13.28 -2.35 -4.32
N ALA A 64 -13.40 -2.84 -5.57
CA ALA A 64 -13.77 -4.22 -5.84
C ALA A 64 -12.76 -5.21 -5.24
N CYS A 65 -11.45 -4.96 -5.41
CA CYS A 65 -10.39 -5.74 -4.79
C CYS A 65 -10.45 -5.70 -3.26
N MET A 66 -10.69 -4.53 -2.67
CA MET A 66 -10.83 -4.35 -1.22
C MET A 66 -11.97 -5.21 -0.67
N PHE A 67 -13.16 -5.15 -1.29
CA PHE A 67 -14.31 -5.96 -0.87
C PHE A 67 -14.05 -7.45 -1.06
N PHE A 68 -13.41 -7.83 -2.16
CA PHE A 68 -13.03 -9.22 -2.42
C PHE A 68 -12.09 -9.75 -1.33
N ILE A 69 -11.02 -9.00 -1.02
CA ILE A 69 -10.06 -9.39 0.02
C ILE A 69 -10.75 -9.45 1.38
N ALA A 70 -11.54 -8.44 1.74
CA ALA A 70 -12.25 -8.40 3.02
C ALA A 70 -13.23 -9.57 3.19
N ARG A 71 -13.81 -10.09 2.08
CA ARG A 71 -14.80 -11.16 2.12
C ARG A 71 -14.21 -12.56 2.07
N PHE A 72 -13.14 -12.76 1.30
CA PHE A 72 -12.63 -14.09 0.95
C PHE A 72 -11.26 -14.40 1.54
N VAL A 73 -10.45 -13.41 1.88
CA VAL A 73 -9.10 -13.65 2.39
C VAL A 73 -9.11 -13.75 3.92
N ASP A 74 -8.68 -14.91 4.44
CA ASP A 74 -8.51 -15.09 5.88
C ASP A 74 -7.23 -14.39 6.34
N TYR A 75 -7.38 -13.48 7.32
CA TYR A 75 -6.25 -12.76 7.92
C TYR A 75 -5.20 -13.68 8.57
N HIS A 76 -5.55 -14.93 8.92
CA HIS A 76 -4.59 -15.90 9.44
C HIS A 76 -3.56 -16.32 8.38
N ILE A 77 -3.98 -16.38 7.11
CA ILE A 77 -3.08 -16.64 5.97
C ILE A 77 -2.12 -15.47 5.80
N LEU A 78 -2.64 -14.24 5.82
CA LEU A 78 -1.82 -13.02 5.76
C LEU A 78 -0.81 -12.94 6.91
N LYS A 79 -1.20 -13.31 8.13
CA LYS A 79 -0.28 -13.35 9.28
C LYS A 79 0.87 -14.33 9.08
N LYS A 80 0.60 -15.51 8.52
CA LYS A 80 1.64 -16.53 8.23
C LYS A 80 2.54 -16.11 7.07
N ALA A 81 1.95 -15.48 6.05
CA ALA A 81 2.65 -15.02 4.86
C ALA A 81 3.41 -13.70 5.06
N ALA A 82 3.11 -12.94 6.13
CA ALA A 82 3.69 -11.62 6.38
C ALA A 82 5.22 -11.54 6.23
N PRO A 83 6.05 -12.44 6.81
CA PRO A 83 7.49 -12.37 6.66
C PRO A 83 7.93 -12.60 5.21
N TRP A 84 7.28 -13.50 4.49
CA TRP A 84 7.59 -13.78 3.08
C TRP A 84 7.22 -12.61 2.18
N ILE A 85 6.03 -12.02 2.36
CA ILE A 85 5.59 -10.84 1.63
C ILE A 85 6.58 -9.69 1.86
N PHE A 86 7.04 -9.51 3.10
CA PHE A 86 8.00 -8.48 3.48
C PHE A 86 9.35 -8.70 2.79
N VAL A 87 9.91 -9.90 2.84
CA VAL A 87 11.19 -10.22 2.18
C VAL A 87 11.09 -10.06 0.67
N ILE A 88 10.02 -10.57 0.04
CA ILE A 88 9.80 -10.44 -1.40
C ILE A 88 9.71 -8.96 -1.80
N SER A 89 9.00 -8.14 -1.04
CA SER A 89 8.89 -6.70 -1.33
C SER A 89 10.24 -5.98 -1.25
N LEU A 90 11.10 -6.34 -0.30
CA LEU A 90 12.47 -5.82 -0.21
C LEU A 90 13.33 -6.25 -1.39
N LEU A 91 13.25 -7.52 -1.79
CA LEU A 91 13.96 -8.01 -2.97
C LEU A 91 13.51 -7.30 -4.25
N MET A 92 12.22 -7.00 -4.39
CA MET A 92 11.70 -6.22 -5.52
C MET A 92 12.23 -4.78 -5.53
N VAL A 93 12.44 -4.16 -4.36
CA VAL A 93 13.08 -2.84 -4.28
C VAL A 93 14.53 -2.94 -4.74
N LEU A 94 15.28 -3.96 -4.34
CA LEU A 94 16.65 -4.19 -4.81
C LEU A 94 16.70 -4.44 -6.32
N ALA A 95 15.70 -5.13 -6.87
CA ALA A 95 15.59 -5.38 -8.31
C ALA A 95 15.43 -4.08 -9.15
N VAL A 96 15.07 -2.97 -8.53
CA VAL A 96 15.04 -1.66 -9.22
C VAL A 96 16.44 -1.22 -9.65
N ILE A 97 17.49 -1.62 -8.94
CA ILE A 97 18.88 -1.23 -9.27
C ILE A 97 19.27 -1.68 -10.69
N PRO A 98 19.16 -3.00 -11.04
CA PRO A 98 19.48 -3.47 -12.38
C PRO A 98 18.37 -3.26 -13.43
N PHE A 99 17.09 -3.32 -13.04
CA PHE A 99 15.96 -3.33 -13.98
C PHE A 99 15.14 -2.03 -14.01
N GLY A 100 15.43 -1.09 -13.10
CA GLY A 100 14.71 0.18 -13.02
C GLY A 100 15.03 1.10 -14.20
N ARG A 101 13.99 1.74 -14.75
CA ARG A 101 14.14 2.84 -15.71
C ARG A 101 14.05 4.17 -15.00
N GLU A 102 14.83 5.12 -15.50
CA GLU A 102 14.80 6.49 -15.03
C GLU A 102 13.50 7.18 -15.43
N SER A 103 12.84 7.77 -14.45
CA SER A 103 11.72 8.66 -14.64
C SER A 103 11.91 9.87 -13.74
N HIS A 104 11.99 11.06 -14.33
CA HIS A 104 12.22 12.32 -13.60
C HIS A 104 13.49 12.30 -12.72
N GLY A 105 14.60 11.79 -13.26
CA GLY A 105 15.91 11.82 -12.60
C GLY A 105 16.11 10.76 -11.49
N ALA A 106 15.20 9.78 -11.34
CA ALA A 106 15.39 8.70 -10.39
C ALA A 106 14.85 7.37 -10.94
N LYS A 107 15.61 6.27 -10.71
CA LYS A 107 15.18 4.91 -11.04
C LYS A 107 14.23 4.41 -9.95
N ARG A 108 12.93 4.42 -10.22
CA ARG A 108 11.89 4.02 -9.24
C ARG A 108 10.87 3.06 -9.83
N TRP A 109 10.85 2.91 -11.16
CA TRP A 109 9.84 2.18 -11.88
C TRP A 109 10.43 0.97 -12.60
N ILE A 110 9.74 -0.16 -12.50
CA ILE A 110 9.99 -1.34 -13.32
C ILE A 110 8.89 -1.40 -14.37
N TYR A 111 9.28 -1.54 -15.64
CA TYR A 111 8.35 -1.66 -16.75
C TYR A 111 8.30 -3.11 -17.21
N ILE A 112 7.11 -3.69 -17.20
CA ILE A 112 6.83 -5.04 -17.69
C ILE A 112 5.86 -4.88 -18.86
N GLY A 113 6.41 -4.74 -20.08
CA GLY A 113 5.60 -4.41 -21.25
C GLY A 113 4.92 -3.04 -21.13
N PRO A 114 3.60 -2.93 -21.31
CA PRO A 114 2.86 -1.66 -21.21
C PRO A 114 2.56 -1.23 -19.77
N ILE A 115 2.85 -2.07 -18.79
CA ILE A 115 2.52 -1.84 -17.38
C ILE A 115 3.76 -1.32 -16.66
N SER A 116 3.64 -0.16 -16.00
CA SER A 116 4.64 0.38 -15.08
C SER A 116 4.27 0.01 -13.65
N PHE A 117 5.24 -0.50 -12.92
CA PHE A 117 5.08 -0.93 -11.54
C PHE A 117 6.14 -0.29 -10.66
N GLN A 118 5.74 0.25 -9.52
CA GLN A 118 6.64 0.84 -8.53
C GLN A 118 6.77 -0.09 -7.31
N PRO A 119 7.91 -0.77 -7.11
CA PRO A 119 8.11 -1.68 -5.98
C PRO A 119 7.91 -1.05 -4.60
N ALA A 120 8.15 0.26 -4.46
CA ALA A 120 7.90 1.00 -3.23
C ALA A 120 6.44 0.93 -2.75
N GLU A 121 5.47 0.79 -3.67
CA GLU A 121 4.06 0.65 -3.31
C GLU A 121 3.79 -0.68 -2.59
N LEU A 122 4.41 -1.78 -3.07
CA LEU A 122 4.32 -3.08 -2.39
C LEU A 122 4.96 -3.05 -0.99
N VAL A 123 6.07 -2.33 -0.85
CA VAL A 123 6.74 -2.19 0.45
C VAL A 123 5.82 -1.56 1.47
N LYS A 124 5.07 -0.52 1.12
CA LYS A 124 4.09 0.10 2.03
C LYS A 124 3.08 -0.91 2.56
N ILE A 125 2.51 -1.71 1.66
CA ILE A 125 1.55 -2.76 2.03
C ILE A 125 2.23 -3.83 2.91
N SER A 126 3.43 -4.27 2.54
CA SER A 126 4.16 -5.31 3.28
C SER A 126 4.54 -4.88 4.70
N VAL A 127 4.91 -3.61 4.89
CA VAL A 127 5.20 -3.02 6.22
C VAL A 127 3.95 -3.04 7.10
N ILE A 128 2.79 -2.67 6.56
CA ILE A 128 1.52 -2.69 7.30
C ILE A 128 1.18 -4.11 7.74
N ILE A 129 1.24 -5.08 6.82
CA ILE A 129 0.95 -6.49 7.11
C ILE A 129 1.93 -7.05 8.13
N MET A 130 3.24 -6.76 8.00
CA MET A 130 4.27 -7.24 8.92
C MET A 130 4.13 -6.61 10.32
N ALA A 131 3.86 -5.31 10.40
CA ALA A 131 3.61 -4.63 11.67
C ALA A 131 2.37 -5.20 12.37
N ALA A 132 1.27 -5.40 11.64
CA ALA A 132 0.05 -6.02 12.17
C ALA A 132 0.31 -7.46 12.65
N ALA A 133 1.06 -8.28 11.90
CA ALA A 133 1.42 -9.63 12.29
C ALA A 133 2.26 -9.68 13.58
N LYS A 134 3.25 -8.78 13.71
CA LYS A 134 4.07 -8.65 14.93
C LYS A 134 3.27 -8.16 16.13
N MET A 135 2.37 -7.19 15.93
CA MET A 135 1.46 -6.74 17.00
C MET A 135 0.56 -7.88 17.48
N CYS A 136 -0.04 -8.64 16.57
CA CYS A 136 -0.85 -9.82 16.91
C CYS A 136 -0.03 -10.91 17.64
N ALA A 137 1.24 -11.11 17.28
CA ALA A 137 2.10 -12.09 17.95
C ALA A 137 2.48 -11.64 19.36
N SER A 138 2.63 -10.33 19.60
CA SER A 138 2.94 -9.79 20.91
C SER A 138 1.76 -9.81 21.91
N GLY A 139 0.54 -9.95 21.41
CA GLY A 139 -0.69 -10.15 22.21
C GLY A 139 -0.86 -9.11 23.33
N THR A 140 -1.19 -9.61 24.54
CA THR A 140 -1.43 -8.77 25.73
C THR A 140 -0.18 -8.11 26.31
N LYS A 141 1.02 -8.41 25.78
CA LYS A 141 2.28 -7.79 26.23
C LYS A 141 2.39 -6.33 25.78
N ILE A 142 1.62 -5.92 24.78
CA ILE A 142 1.58 -4.54 24.31
C ILE A 142 0.69 -3.71 25.24
N LYS A 143 1.29 -3.09 26.25
CA LYS A 143 0.59 -2.21 27.21
C LYS A 143 0.86 -0.72 26.98
N LYS A 144 1.90 -0.36 26.23
CA LYS A 144 2.32 1.02 26.03
C LYS A 144 2.39 1.38 24.55
N LEU A 145 1.97 2.59 24.21
CA LEU A 145 2.06 3.14 22.85
C LEU A 145 3.50 3.09 22.30
N SER A 146 4.49 3.29 23.17
CA SER A 146 5.91 3.19 22.80
C SER A 146 6.32 1.81 22.26
N GLN A 147 5.66 0.73 22.70
CA GLN A 147 5.94 -0.62 22.18
C GLN A 147 5.36 -0.80 20.78
N ILE A 148 4.19 -0.24 20.52
CA ILE A 148 3.58 -0.22 19.17
C ILE A 148 4.48 0.56 18.21
N ALA A 149 4.93 1.75 18.64
CA ALA A 149 5.83 2.59 17.86
C ALA A 149 7.15 1.87 17.53
N LYS A 150 7.76 1.15 18.49
CA LYS A 150 8.98 0.36 18.27
C LYS A 150 8.78 -0.76 17.25
N ILE A 151 7.67 -1.47 17.29
CA ILE A 151 7.34 -2.53 16.32
C ILE A 151 7.22 -1.94 14.93
N PHE A 152 6.45 -0.85 14.82
CA PHE A 152 6.21 -0.18 13.54
C PHE A 152 7.52 0.39 12.97
N LEU A 153 8.29 1.10 13.79
CA LEU A 153 9.58 1.66 13.42
C LEU A 153 10.57 0.57 12.98
N GLY A 154 10.63 -0.55 13.72
CA GLY A 154 11.49 -1.69 13.36
C GLY A 154 11.10 -2.36 12.04
N CYS A 155 9.83 -2.29 11.62
CA CYS A 155 9.40 -2.77 10.31
C CYS A 155 9.61 -1.74 9.19
N ALA A 156 9.58 -0.44 9.52
CA ALA A 156 9.67 0.64 8.55
C ALA A 156 11.10 1.11 8.26
N VAL A 157 12.01 1.02 9.24
CA VAL A 157 13.40 1.54 9.12
C VAL A 157 14.17 0.87 7.99
N ILE A 158 14.11 -0.46 7.89
CA ILE A 158 14.85 -1.20 6.86
C ILE A 158 14.38 -0.79 5.45
N PRO A 159 13.07 -0.85 5.12
CA PRO A 159 12.60 -0.41 3.80
C PRO A 159 12.88 1.07 3.52
N ALA A 160 12.72 1.93 4.53
CA ALA A 160 12.98 3.36 4.37
C ALA A 160 14.45 3.65 4.05
N ALA A 161 15.38 3.00 4.76
CA ALA A 161 16.81 3.12 4.49
C ALA A 161 17.19 2.60 3.09
N MET A 162 16.60 1.48 2.66
CA MET A 162 16.81 0.94 1.31
C MET A 162 16.28 1.89 0.23
N LEU A 163 15.05 2.38 0.39
CA LEU A 163 14.46 3.33 -0.57
C LEU A 163 15.27 4.62 -0.63
N PHE A 164 15.68 5.17 0.52
CA PHE A 164 16.50 6.36 0.58
C PHE A 164 17.87 6.13 -0.08
N GLY A 165 18.54 5.02 0.22
CA GLY A 165 19.84 4.67 -0.36
C GLY A 165 19.79 4.52 -1.89
N ILE A 166 18.74 3.89 -2.42
CA ILE A 166 18.56 3.72 -3.87
C ILE A 166 18.27 5.07 -4.53
N THR A 167 17.45 5.93 -3.91
CA THR A 167 17.10 7.22 -4.50
C THR A 167 18.21 8.25 -4.41
N SER A 168 19.03 8.26 -3.33
CA SER A 168 20.11 9.21 -3.14
C SER A 168 21.37 8.86 -3.95
N ASN A 169 21.74 7.57 -4.00
CA ASN A 169 22.94 7.14 -4.74
C ASN A 169 22.81 7.32 -6.26
N LEU A 170 21.60 7.27 -6.80
CA LEU A 170 21.37 7.54 -8.23
C LEU A 170 21.43 9.04 -8.58
N SER A 171 21.18 9.91 -7.61
CA SER A 171 21.34 11.36 -7.77
C SER A 171 22.81 11.80 -7.77
N LEU A 172 23.71 11.06 -7.09
CA LEU A 172 25.14 11.39 -6.99
C LEU A 172 25.98 10.89 -8.19
N ILE A 173 25.47 9.94 -8.98
CA ILE A 173 26.16 9.41 -10.16
C ILE A 173 25.93 10.31 -11.41
N HIS A 174 25.04 11.27 -11.32
CA HIS A 174 24.62 12.15 -12.45
C HIS A 174 25.13 13.59 -12.34
N ILE A 175 26.17 13.86 -11.52
CA ILE A 175 26.89 15.16 -11.54
C ILE A 175 28.18 15.02 -12.34
#